data_b3e47acf609610195dd13c7f2d4a20cc
#
_entry.id   b3e47acf609610195dd13c7f2d4a20cc
#
_cell.length_a   1.000
_cell.length_b   1.000
_cell.length_c   1.000
_cell.angle_alpha   90.00
_cell.angle_beta   90.00
_cell.angle_gamma   90.00
#
_symmetry.space_group_name_H-M   'P 1'
#
loop_
_entity.id
_entity.type
_entity.pdbx_description
1 polymer ?
#
loop_
_entity_poly.entity_id
_entity_poly.type
_entity_poly.pdbx_seq_one_letter_code
_entity_poly.pdbx_strand_id
1 'polypeptide(L)' 'MSLESELKAIIVSELKLSDVNPEDIQDEAPLFGEGLGLDSLDAVEIVVLVQKHFGVGIREVDRTAFTSIKTLADYIRANR' A
#
# COMPACT_ATOMS: atom_id res chain seq x y z
N MET A 1 -3.48 -15.84 -4.87
CA MET A 1 -2.86 -14.85 -3.98
C MET A 1 -3.92 -13.83 -3.56
N SER A 2 -3.82 -13.35 -2.35
CA SER A 2 -4.74 -12.35 -1.86
C SER A 2 -4.36 -10.96 -2.36
N LEU A 3 -5.31 -10.03 -2.30
CA LEU A 3 -5.05 -8.64 -2.65
C LEU A 3 -3.98 -8.04 -1.73
N GLU A 4 -4.01 -8.41 -0.46
CA GLU A 4 -3.00 -7.97 0.50
C GLU A 4 -1.60 -8.42 0.07
N SER A 5 -1.45 -9.66 -0.35
CA SER A 5 -0.17 -10.18 -0.83
C SER A 5 0.30 -9.45 -2.09
N GLU A 6 -0.61 -9.17 -3.00
CA GLU A 6 -0.28 -8.41 -4.21
C GLU A 6 0.20 -7.01 -3.88
N LEU A 7 -0.49 -6.33 -2.95
CA LEU A 7 -0.09 -4.99 -2.54
C LEU A 7 1.30 -4.99 -1.91
N LYS A 8 1.58 -5.95 -1.05
CA LYS A 8 2.89 -6.05 -0.41
C LYS A 8 3.99 -6.21 -1.45
N ALA A 9 3.79 -7.10 -2.40
CA ALA A 9 4.78 -7.36 -3.45
C ALA A 9 4.99 -6.12 -4.33
N ILE A 10 3.91 -5.45 -4.71
CA ILE A 10 3.97 -4.26 -5.55
C ILE A 10 4.71 -3.14 -4.82
N ILE A 11 4.36 -2.88 -3.57
CA ILE A 11 4.98 -1.81 -2.79
C ILE A 11 6.46 -2.06 -2.61
N VAL A 12 6.84 -3.26 -2.22
CA VAL A 12 8.25 -3.60 -2.03
C VAL A 12 9.03 -3.45 -3.33
N SER A 13 8.47 -3.95 -4.43
CA SER A 13 9.13 -3.91 -5.73
C SER A 13 9.26 -2.48 -6.26
N GLU A 14 8.16 -1.74 -6.26
CA GLU A 14 8.11 -0.43 -6.91
C GLU A 14 8.80 0.66 -6.09
N LEU A 15 8.73 0.56 -4.77
CA LEU A 15 9.43 1.51 -3.89
C LEU A 15 10.86 1.06 -3.60
N LYS A 16 11.28 -0.06 -4.18
CA LYS A 16 12.64 -0.58 -4.04
C LYS A 16 13.05 -0.78 -2.59
N LEU A 17 12.17 -1.37 -1.82
CA LEU A 17 12.41 -1.65 -0.40
C LEU A 17 13.23 -2.95 -0.28
N SER A 18 14.49 -2.88 -0.66
CA SER A 18 15.35 -4.07 -0.77
C SER A 18 15.57 -4.79 0.55
N ASP A 19 15.43 -4.10 1.66
CA ASP A 19 15.61 -4.67 2.99
C ASP A 19 14.32 -5.24 3.56
N VAL A 20 13.23 -5.17 2.81
CA VAL A 20 11.91 -5.63 3.28
C VAL A 20 11.47 -6.81 2.43
N ASN A 21 11.13 -7.91 3.11
CA ASN A 21 10.53 -9.05 2.45
C ASN A 21 9.01 -8.89 2.49
N PRO A 22 8.30 -8.96 1.35
CA PRO A 22 6.84 -8.82 1.34
C PRO A 22 6.15 -9.77 2.32
N GLU A 23 6.70 -10.96 2.50
CA GLU A 23 6.12 -11.96 3.40
C GLU A 23 6.21 -11.56 4.87
N ASP A 24 7.12 -10.65 5.20
CA ASP A 24 7.29 -10.18 6.56
C ASP A 24 6.39 -8.99 6.91
N ILE A 25 5.71 -8.43 5.92
CA ILE A 25 4.79 -7.32 6.16
C ILE A 25 3.47 -7.88 6.68
N GLN A 26 3.03 -7.38 7.83
CA GLN A 26 1.74 -7.79 8.37
C GLN A 26 0.63 -6.90 7.82
N ASP A 27 -0.54 -7.47 7.59
CA ASP A 27 -1.65 -6.74 6.99
C ASP A 27 -2.07 -5.52 7.80
N GLU A 28 -1.99 -5.61 9.12
CA GLU A 28 -2.42 -4.54 10.01
C GLU A 28 -1.29 -3.64 10.46
N ALA A 29 -0.05 -3.90 10.04
CA ALA A 29 1.09 -3.06 10.41
C ALA A 29 0.99 -1.70 9.73
N PRO A 30 1.39 -0.62 10.43
CA PRO A 30 1.39 0.71 9.82
C PRO A 30 2.31 0.76 8.61
N LEU A 31 1.90 1.49 7.58
CA LEU A 31 2.74 1.71 6.41
C LEU A 31 3.73 2.85 6.64
N PHE A 32 3.35 3.82 7.46
CA PHE A 32 4.15 5.01 7.71
C PHE A 32 4.68 5.02 9.13
N GLY A 33 5.72 5.84 9.35
CA GLY A 33 6.29 5.97 10.68
C GLY A 33 7.03 4.71 11.11
N GLU A 34 6.59 4.09 12.19
CA GLU A 34 7.26 2.93 12.77
C GLU A 34 7.13 1.63 11.98
N GLY A 35 6.17 1.56 11.05
CA GLY A 35 5.96 0.36 10.24
C GLY A 35 7.04 0.22 9.19
N LEU A 36 6.70 0.46 7.92
CA LEU A 36 7.66 0.41 6.82
C LEU A 36 8.53 1.66 6.73
N GLY A 37 8.22 2.67 7.52
CA GLY A 37 9.01 3.90 7.51
C GLY A 37 8.79 4.75 6.26
N LEU A 38 7.65 4.61 5.61
CA LEU A 38 7.34 5.37 4.42
C LEU A 38 7.02 6.82 4.76
N ASP A 39 7.24 7.71 3.82
CA ASP A 39 6.95 9.13 3.99
C ASP A 39 5.87 9.59 3.01
N SER A 40 5.61 10.90 2.98
CA SER A 40 4.55 11.45 2.13
C SER A 40 4.82 11.29 0.64
N LEU A 41 6.08 11.24 0.23
CA LEU A 41 6.44 10.97 -1.16
C LEU A 41 6.09 9.54 -1.53
N ASP A 42 6.30 8.61 -0.61
CA ASP A 42 5.94 7.22 -0.82
C ASP A 42 4.42 7.06 -0.92
N ALA A 43 3.66 7.87 -0.19
CA ALA A 43 2.21 7.86 -0.31
C ALA A 43 1.76 8.23 -1.72
N VAL A 44 2.38 9.23 -2.31
CA VAL A 44 2.08 9.64 -3.70
C VAL A 44 2.41 8.50 -4.66
N GLU A 45 3.52 7.82 -4.44
CA GLU A 45 3.88 6.65 -5.25
C GLU A 45 2.84 5.56 -5.14
N ILE A 46 2.36 5.29 -3.93
CA ILE A 46 1.34 4.26 -3.72
C ILE A 46 0.05 4.60 -4.45
N VAL A 47 -0.36 5.87 -4.45
CA VAL A 47 -1.54 6.30 -5.21
C VAL A 47 -1.39 5.95 -6.68
N VAL A 48 -0.23 6.25 -7.25
CA VAL A 48 0.07 5.95 -8.66
C VAL A 48 0.05 4.45 -8.90
N LEU A 49 0.66 3.68 -8.02
CA LEU A 49 0.71 2.22 -8.15
C LEU A 49 -0.67 1.58 -8.11
N VAL A 50 -1.50 2.03 -7.19
CA VAL A 50 -2.87 1.50 -7.05
C VAL A 50 -3.67 1.79 -8.31
N GLN A 51 -3.56 3.00 -8.84
CA GLN A 51 -4.27 3.34 -10.06
C GLN A 51 -3.76 2.55 -11.26
N LYS A 52 -2.45 2.36 -11.34
CA LYS A 52 -1.83 1.63 -12.44
C LYS A 52 -2.18 0.15 -12.43
N HIS A 53 -2.13 -0.48 -11.26
CA HIS A 53 -2.30 -1.93 -11.15
C HIS A 53 -3.73 -2.37 -10.92
N PHE A 54 -4.55 -1.54 -10.31
CA PHE A 54 -5.92 -1.92 -9.94
C PHE A 54 -7.00 -1.02 -10.56
N GLY A 55 -6.61 0.08 -11.18
CA GLY A 55 -7.55 1.01 -11.77
C GLY A 55 -8.36 1.79 -10.75
N VAL A 56 -7.88 1.89 -9.51
CA VAL A 56 -8.57 2.58 -8.44
C VAL A 56 -7.83 3.87 -8.10
N GLY A 57 -8.56 5.00 -8.13
CA GLY A 57 -8.01 6.27 -7.70
C GLY A 57 -8.26 6.49 -6.21
N ILE A 58 -7.25 6.91 -5.47
CA ILE A 58 -7.39 7.21 -4.05
C ILE A 58 -7.41 8.73 -3.88
N ARG A 59 -8.50 9.22 -3.31
CA ARG A 59 -8.67 10.66 -3.11
C ARG A 59 -7.99 11.08 -1.81
N GLU A 60 -7.60 12.35 -1.75
CA GLU A 60 -6.95 12.89 -0.56
C GLU A 60 -7.81 12.74 0.69
N VAL A 61 -9.13 12.86 0.55
CA VAL A 61 -10.05 12.69 1.68
C VAL A 61 -10.05 11.27 2.24
N ASP A 62 -9.54 10.33 1.47
CA ASP A 62 -9.51 8.91 1.87
C ASP A 62 -8.12 8.48 2.35
N ARG A 63 -7.32 9.42 2.85
CA ARG A 63 -5.95 9.14 3.28
C ARG A 63 -5.84 8.05 4.34
N THR A 64 -6.90 7.84 5.11
CA THR A 64 -6.90 6.79 6.11
C THR A 64 -6.74 5.39 5.50
N ALA A 65 -6.99 5.25 4.20
CA ALA A 65 -6.75 3.99 3.50
C ALA A 65 -5.27 3.59 3.54
N PHE A 66 -4.37 4.55 3.71
CA PHE A 66 -2.94 4.27 3.76
C PHE A 66 -2.44 3.84 5.14
N THR A 67 -3.32 3.66 6.11
CA THR A 67 -2.91 3.28 7.46
C THR A 67 -2.16 1.94 7.47
N SER A 68 -2.66 0.97 6.72
CA SER A 68 -2.05 -0.35 6.66
C SER A 68 -2.37 -1.02 5.32
N ILE A 69 -1.73 -2.15 5.07
CA ILE A 69 -2.05 -2.96 3.89
C ILE A 69 -3.53 -3.37 3.91
N LYS A 70 -4.02 -3.74 5.10
CA LYS A 70 -5.42 -4.15 5.23
C LYS A 70 -6.38 -3.05 4.83
N THR A 71 -6.18 -1.84 5.35
CA THR A 71 -7.07 -0.72 5.03
C THR A 71 -6.98 -0.35 3.56
N LEU A 72 -5.79 -0.42 2.99
CA LEU A 72 -5.59 -0.12 1.57
C LEU A 72 -6.28 -1.16 0.71
N ALA A 73 -6.15 -2.44 1.05
CA ALA A 73 -6.82 -3.52 0.32
C ALA A 73 -8.34 -3.39 0.40
N ASP A 74 -8.86 -3.07 1.58
CA ASP A 74 -10.29 -2.87 1.76
C ASP A 74 -10.82 -1.73 0.91
N TYR A 75 -10.06 -0.64 0.83
CA TYR A 75 -10.41 0.49 -0.01
C TYR A 75 -10.47 0.08 -1.48
N ILE A 76 -9.47 -0.67 -1.94
CA ILE A 76 -9.42 -1.12 -3.32
C ILE A 76 -10.63 -2.03 -3.63
N ARG A 77 -10.94 -2.96 -2.73
CA ARG A 77 -12.08 -3.86 -2.93
C ARG A 77 -13.40 -3.11 -3.03
N ALA A 78 -13.53 -2.05 -2.27
CA ALA A 78 -14.76 -1.26 -2.24
C ALA A 78 -14.92 -0.38 -3.47
N ASN A 79 -13.83 -0.07 -4.17
CA ASN A 79 -13.83 0.93 -5.23
C ASN A 79 -13.48 0.40 -6.63
N ARG A 80 -13.20 -0.88 -6.75
CA ARG A 80 -12.92 -1.44 -8.07
C ARG A 80 -14.08 -2.25 -8.63
#